data_f32cf829861fd3b91b40bb4037e0c93c
#
_entry.id   f32cf829861fd3b91b40bb4037e0c93c
#
_cell.length_a   1.000
_cell.length_b   1.000
_cell.length_c   1.000
_cell.angle_alpha   90.00
_cell.angle_beta   90.00
_cell.angle_gamma   90.00
#
_symmetry.space_group_name_H-M   'P 1'
#
loop_
_entity.id
_entity.type
_entity.pdbx_description
1 polymer ?
#
loop_
_entity_poly.entity_id
_entity_poly.type
_entity_poly.pdbx_seq_one_letter_code
_entity_poly.pdbx_strand_id
1 'polypeptide(L)'
;MSDWESDKSADWGDQPVEPEKESKPFFGRKSPKLPPESGRDWKLIEKLVMSLQSEQRKSRRWGIFFKFLTFGYLIALLFLIKFPLGDSLEGVTGKHTALVEINGPIAADELASADNIVGSLRTAFEEPNSVAVILRINSPGGSPVQSGYVYDEIKRLREEYPEKKVYAVISDIGASGAYYIAAAADEIYANRASLVGSIGVVAGGFGFTEVMEKIGVDRRL
;
A
#
# COMPACT_ATOMS: atom_id res chain seq x y z
N MET A 1 18.77 -0.68 -38.34
CA MET A 1 18.52 -0.84 -39.78
C MET A 1 17.07 -1.22 -39.93
N SER A 2 16.28 -0.24 -40.19
CA SER A 2 14.95 -0.17 -40.83
C SER A 2 14.26 1.08 -40.30
N ASP A 3 14.35 2.01 -40.93
CA ASP A 3 13.71 3.07 -41.70
C ASP A 3 12.28 3.30 -41.21
N TRP A 4 12.14 4.45 -40.56
CA TRP A 4 10.87 5.11 -40.32
C TRP A 4 10.89 6.45 -41.01
N GLU A 5 10.52 6.42 -42.28
CA GLU A 5 10.45 7.59 -43.15
C GLU A 5 9.06 8.20 -43.09
N SER A 6 9.08 9.46 -42.80
CA SER A 6 8.04 10.49 -42.85
C SER A 6 7.12 10.38 -44.05
N ASP A 7 5.81 10.44 -43.81
CA ASP A 7 4.87 10.90 -44.82
C ASP A 7 4.34 12.28 -44.42
N LYS A 8 4.86 13.29 -45.15
CA LYS A 8 4.40 14.67 -45.17
C LYS A 8 3.54 14.88 -46.40
N SER A 9 2.53 15.66 -46.24
CA SER A 9 1.76 16.37 -47.26
C SER A 9 0.35 15.87 -47.52
N ALA A 10 -0.59 16.36 -46.70
CA ALA A 10 -1.94 16.61 -47.22
C ALA A 10 -2.05 18.10 -47.55
N ASP A 11 -1.93 18.36 -48.83
CA ASP A 11 -2.17 19.62 -49.49
C ASP A 11 -3.67 19.92 -49.43
N TRP A 12 -4.05 20.98 -48.74
CA TRP A 12 -5.42 21.51 -48.75
C TRP A 12 -5.43 22.62 -49.83
N GLY A 13 -5.62 22.14 -51.07
CA GLY A 13 -5.80 23.04 -52.22
C GLY A 13 -7.02 23.95 -52.04
N ASP A 14 -6.72 25.23 -52.28
CA ASP A 14 -7.70 26.32 -52.42
C ASP A 14 -8.78 25.96 -53.43
N GLN A 15 -10.02 25.83 -52.97
CA GLN A 15 -11.19 25.83 -53.86
C GLN A 15 -11.69 27.28 -54.03
N PRO A 16 -11.93 27.73 -55.27
CA PRO A 16 -12.42 29.08 -55.52
C PRO A 16 -13.86 29.22 -55.02
N VAL A 17 -14.12 30.25 -54.26
CA VAL A 17 -15.47 30.65 -53.81
C VAL A 17 -16.23 31.22 -55.02
N GLU A 18 -17.27 30.53 -55.46
CA GLU A 18 -18.22 31.08 -56.42
C GLU A 18 -19.03 32.23 -55.79
N PRO A 19 -19.27 33.32 -56.53
CA PRO A 19 -20.01 34.47 -56.00
C PRO A 19 -21.49 34.15 -55.82
N GLU A 20 -21.97 34.38 -54.61
CA GLU A 20 -23.38 34.26 -54.20
C GLU A 20 -24.26 35.14 -55.01
N LYS A 21 -25.24 34.55 -55.70
CA LYS A 21 -26.29 35.30 -56.50
C LYS A 21 -27.20 36.07 -55.55
N GLU A 22 -27.16 37.37 -55.67
CA GLU A 22 -28.16 38.30 -55.08
C GLU A 22 -29.57 37.81 -55.32
N SER A 23 -30.30 37.41 -54.31
CA SER A 23 -31.72 37.10 -54.30
C SER A 23 -32.52 38.43 -54.15
N LYS A 24 -33.29 38.73 -55.09
CA LYS A 24 -34.24 39.91 -55.12
C LYS A 24 -35.20 39.86 -53.93
N PRO A 25 -35.53 40.98 -53.28
CA PRO A 25 -36.47 41.04 -52.18
C PRO A 25 -37.90 40.71 -52.67
N PHE A 26 -38.46 39.65 -52.08
CA PHE A 26 -39.84 39.24 -52.27
C PHE A 26 -40.74 40.13 -51.40
N PHE A 27 -41.22 41.23 -52.03
CA PHE A 27 -42.26 42.11 -51.46
C PHE A 27 -43.61 41.40 -51.45
N GLY A 28 -44.23 41.32 -50.27
CA GLY A 28 -45.64 41.13 -50.14
C GLY A 28 -46.18 39.84 -49.56
N ARG A 29 -45.86 39.59 -48.29
CA ARG A 29 -46.76 38.77 -47.46
C ARG A 29 -47.21 39.61 -46.26
N LYS A 30 -48.48 39.96 -46.23
CA LYS A 30 -49.14 40.53 -45.05
C LYS A 30 -48.99 39.58 -43.92
N SER A 31 -48.32 40.02 -42.87
CA SER A 31 -48.22 39.28 -41.58
C SER A 31 -49.64 38.96 -41.08
N PRO A 32 -49.94 37.73 -40.67
CA PRO A 32 -51.24 37.45 -40.04
C PRO A 32 -51.28 38.25 -38.73
N LYS A 33 -52.36 39.04 -38.59
CA LYS A 33 -52.71 39.70 -37.33
C LYS A 33 -52.93 38.57 -36.29
N LEU A 34 -52.04 38.43 -35.34
CA LEU A 34 -52.26 37.61 -34.14
C LEU A 34 -53.48 38.14 -33.40
N PRO A 35 -54.40 37.29 -32.98
CA PRO A 35 -55.52 37.70 -32.15
C PRO A 35 -54.98 38.30 -30.83
N PRO A 36 -55.73 39.22 -30.18
CA PRO A 36 -55.32 39.84 -28.95
C PRO A 36 -55.14 38.72 -27.87
N GLU A 37 -53.94 38.54 -27.42
CA GLU A 37 -53.59 37.59 -26.35
C GLU A 37 -54.46 37.90 -25.12
N SER A 38 -55.35 36.98 -24.80
CA SER A 38 -56.16 37.07 -23.60
C SER A 38 -55.16 36.98 -22.40
N GLY A 39 -55.25 37.89 -21.45
CA GLY A 39 -54.36 37.98 -20.30
C GLY A 39 -54.37 36.71 -19.38
N ARG A 40 -55.08 35.66 -19.82
CA ARG A 40 -55.07 34.34 -19.20
C ARG A 40 -53.91 33.48 -19.68
N ASP A 41 -53.55 33.57 -20.96
CA ASP A 41 -52.49 32.77 -21.55
C ASP A 41 -51.11 33.23 -21.05
N TRP A 42 -50.95 34.55 -20.88
CA TRP A 42 -49.74 35.12 -20.30
C TRP A 42 -49.52 34.68 -18.83
N LYS A 43 -50.59 34.66 -18.04
CA LYS A 43 -50.50 34.20 -16.64
C LYS A 43 -50.20 32.70 -16.54
N LEU A 44 -50.61 31.88 -17.49
CA LEU A 44 -50.28 30.46 -17.55
C LEU A 44 -48.78 30.26 -17.91
N ILE A 45 -48.27 31.03 -18.87
CA ILE A 45 -46.86 30.99 -19.26
C ILE A 45 -45.96 31.45 -18.09
N GLU A 46 -46.34 32.54 -17.44
CA GLU A 46 -45.62 33.05 -16.26
C GLU A 46 -45.57 31.99 -15.13
N LYS A 47 -46.70 31.31 -14.89
CA LYS A 47 -46.77 30.26 -13.87
C LYS A 47 -45.93 29.03 -14.22
N LEU A 48 -45.87 28.66 -15.53
CA LEU A 48 -45.03 27.57 -16.01
C LEU A 48 -43.52 27.93 -15.92
N VAL A 49 -43.16 29.15 -16.31
CA VAL A 49 -41.78 29.62 -16.20
C VAL A 49 -41.32 29.68 -14.74
N MET A 50 -42.16 30.15 -13.84
CA MET A 50 -41.85 30.19 -12.40
C MET A 50 -41.75 28.79 -11.78
N SER A 51 -42.56 27.82 -12.21
CA SER A 51 -42.50 26.46 -11.74
C SER A 51 -41.20 25.77 -12.19
N LEU A 52 -40.80 25.94 -13.44
CA LEU A 52 -39.53 25.41 -13.99
C LEU A 52 -38.30 25.97 -13.28
N GLN A 53 -38.31 27.28 -12.96
CA GLN A 53 -37.20 27.89 -12.20
C GLN A 53 -37.09 27.37 -10.76
N SER A 54 -38.24 27.08 -10.12
CA SER A 54 -38.23 26.56 -8.74
C SER A 54 -37.73 25.13 -8.67
N GLU A 55 -38.00 24.29 -9.67
CA GLU A 55 -37.52 22.93 -9.75
C GLU A 55 -36.01 22.87 -10.01
N GLN A 56 -35.48 23.74 -10.89
CA GLN A 56 -34.04 23.80 -11.15
C GLN A 56 -33.25 24.24 -9.91
N ARG A 57 -33.77 25.10 -9.06
CA ARG A 57 -33.11 25.50 -7.83
C ARG A 57 -33.10 24.37 -6.77
N LYS A 58 -34.15 23.58 -6.69
CA LYS A 58 -34.23 22.41 -5.82
C LYS A 58 -33.24 21.31 -6.28
N SER A 59 -33.21 21.00 -7.57
CA SER A 59 -32.31 20.01 -8.16
C SER A 59 -30.83 20.37 -7.95
N ARG A 60 -30.44 21.63 -8.12
CA ARG A 60 -29.06 22.08 -7.86
C ARG A 60 -28.67 21.94 -6.38
N ARG A 61 -29.57 22.26 -5.45
CA ARG A 61 -29.31 22.12 -4.01
C ARG A 61 -29.14 20.64 -3.61
N TRP A 62 -29.97 19.75 -4.14
CA TRP A 62 -29.85 18.31 -3.95
C TRP A 62 -28.56 17.76 -4.57
N GLY A 63 -28.19 18.20 -5.76
CA GLY A 63 -26.93 17.81 -6.40
C GLY A 63 -25.69 18.24 -5.62
N ILE A 64 -25.71 19.45 -5.02
CA ILE A 64 -24.61 19.91 -4.15
C ILE A 64 -24.57 19.08 -2.85
N PHE A 65 -25.73 18.81 -2.24
CA PHE A 65 -25.83 18.00 -1.03
C PHE A 65 -25.25 16.59 -1.25
N PHE A 66 -25.63 15.90 -2.35
CA PHE A 66 -25.08 14.58 -2.66
C PHE A 66 -23.58 14.61 -2.96
N LYS A 67 -23.07 15.67 -3.60
CA LYS A 67 -21.63 15.81 -3.81
C LYS A 67 -20.85 15.93 -2.49
N PHE A 68 -21.36 16.70 -1.54
CA PHE A 68 -20.76 16.80 -0.21
C PHE A 68 -20.90 15.50 0.58
N LEU A 69 -22.02 14.79 0.46
CA LEU A 69 -22.23 13.50 1.10
C LEU A 69 -21.26 12.44 0.55
N THR A 70 -21.09 12.33 -0.77
CA THR A 70 -20.14 11.40 -1.39
C THR A 70 -18.70 11.75 -1.06
N PHE A 71 -18.35 13.04 -1.04
CA PHE A 71 -17.02 13.47 -0.67
C PHE A 71 -16.72 13.20 0.82
N GLY A 72 -17.68 13.46 1.71
CA GLY A 72 -17.59 13.11 3.12
C GLY A 72 -17.48 11.60 3.35
N TYR A 73 -18.24 10.80 2.58
CA TYR A 73 -18.14 9.34 2.63
C TYR A 73 -16.76 8.84 2.17
N LEU A 74 -16.22 9.40 1.09
CA LEU A 74 -14.88 9.04 0.60
C LEU A 74 -13.79 9.43 1.60
N ILE A 75 -13.90 10.59 2.23
CA ILE A 75 -12.97 11.00 3.29
C ILE A 75 -13.08 10.06 4.50
N ALA A 76 -14.30 9.71 4.92
CA ALA A 76 -14.51 8.77 6.02
C ALA A 76 -13.95 7.39 5.69
N LEU A 77 -14.11 6.91 4.44
CA LEU A 77 -13.54 5.66 3.96
C LEU A 77 -12.00 5.69 3.94
N LEU A 78 -11.41 6.79 3.46
CA LEU A 78 -9.96 7.00 3.49
C LEU A 78 -9.43 7.06 4.92
N PHE A 79 -10.18 7.69 5.82
CA PHE A 79 -9.83 7.74 7.24
C PHE A 79 -9.87 6.34 7.88
N LEU A 80 -10.90 5.53 7.59
CA LEU A 80 -11.00 4.14 8.03
C LEU A 80 -9.87 3.25 7.50
N ILE A 81 -9.43 3.47 6.25
CA ILE A 81 -8.32 2.71 5.65
C ILE A 81 -6.97 3.15 6.24
N LYS A 82 -6.78 4.43 6.50
CA LYS A 82 -5.52 4.98 7.05
C LYS A 82 -5.41 4.82 8.56
N PHE A 83 -6.54 4.80 9.26
CA PHE A 83 -6.63 4.60 10.70
C PHE A 83 -7.55 3.40 10.96
N PRO A 84 -7.03 2.16 10.91
CA PRO A 84 -7.80 0.99 11.30
C PRO A 84 -8.24 1.18 12.76
N LEU A 85 -9.54 1.41 12.92
CA LEU A 85 -10.16 1.69 14.23
C LEU A 85 -10.08 0.48 15.20
N GLY A 86 -9.57 -0.64 14.70
CA GLY A 86 -9.48 -1.90 15.46
C GLY A 86 -8.23 -2.03 16.33
N ASP A 87 -7.10 -1.44 15.93
CA ASP A 87 -5.83 -1.62 16.67
C ASP A 87 -5.61 -0.60 17.79
N SER A 88 -6.44 0.45 17.87
CA SER A 88 -6.22 1.53 18.83
C SER A 88 -7.16 1.48 20.05
N LEU A 89 -8.10 0.54 20.14
CA LEU A 89 -9.09 0.49 21.22
C LEU A 89 -8.85 -0.60 22.27
N GLU A 90 -7.88 -1.49 22.05
CA GLU A 90 -7.37 -2.38 23.10
C GLU A 90 -5.95 -1.94 23.53
N GLY A 91 -5.80 -0.71 23.90
CA GLY A 91 -4.65 -0.32 24.70
C GLY A 91 -4.67 -1.15 25.98
N VAL A 92 -3.76 -2.11 26.09
CA VAL A 92 -3.55 -2.84 27.34
C VAL A 92 -3.23 -1.81 28.41
N THR A 93 -4.22 -1.44 29.21
CA THR A 93 -4.11 -0.35 30.19
C THR A 93 -3.34 -0.73 31.44
N GLY A 94 -2.86 -1.99 31.52
CA GLY A 94 -2.10 -2.52 32.65
C GLY A 94 -0.69 -2.98 32.28
N LYS A 95 0.10 -3.33 33.29
CA LYS A 95 1.40 -3.97 33.07
C LYS A 95 1.22 -5.29 32.31
N HIS A 96 1.97 -5.45 31.22
CA HIS A 96 1.89 -6.61 30.34
C HIS A 96 3.28 -7.04 29.86
N THR A 97 3.35 -8.18 29.23
CA THR A 97 4.54 -8.67 28.55
C THR A 97 4.31 -8.55 27.05
N ALA A 98 5.21 -7.89 26.36
CA ALA A 98 5.16 -7.77 24.90
C ALA A 98 5.59 -9.08 24.23
N LEU A 99 4.92 -9.46 23.15
CA LEU A 99 5.24 -10.63 22.35
C LEU A 99 5.72 -10.21 20.96
N VAL A 100 6.93 -10.61 20.61
CA VAL A 100 7.51 -10.44 19.27
C VAL A 100 7.64 -11.82 18.61
N GLU A 101 7.03 -11.98 17.45
CA GLU A 101 7.04 -13.25 16.72
C GLU A 101 8.13 -13.29 15.65
N ILE A 102 8.85 -14.40 15.59
CA ILE A 102 9.86 -14.69 14.57
C ILE A 102 9.49 -16.02 13.92
N ASN A 103 8.72 -15.94 12.84
CA ASN A 103 8.16 -17.10 12.15
C ASN A 103 8.70 -17.22 10.72
N GLY A 104 9.14 -18.44 10.36
CA GLY A 104 9.62 -18.74 9.02
C GLY A 104 11.07 -18.33 8.76
N PRO A 105 11.53 -18.35 7.50
CA PRO A 105 12.89 -18.00 7.11
C PRO A 105 13.24 -16.54 7.42
N ILE A 106 14.49 -16.31 7.88
CA ILE A 106 14.99 -14.95 8.14
C ILE A 106 15.67 -14.43 6.89
N ALA A 107 15.02 -13.51 6.20
CA ALA A 107 15.55 -12.89 4.98
C ALA A 107 14.96 -11.48 4.80
N ALA A 108 15.59 -10.67 3.94
CA ALA A 108 15.18 -9.27 3.74
C ALA A 108 13.75 -9.10 3.22
N ASP A 109 13.28 -10.04 2.37
CA ASP A 109 11.98 -9.98 1.72
C ASP A 109 10.90 -10.81 2.44
N GLU A 110 11.22 -11.35 3.62
CA GLU A 110 10.32 -12.20 4.39
C GLU A 110 9.68 -11.45 5.58
N LEU A 111 8.62 -12.04 6.15
CA LEU A 111 7.98 -11.49 7.35
C LEU A 111 8.99 -11.42 8.52
N ALA A 112 9.90 -12.40 8.64
CA ALA A 112 10.98 -12.40 9.60
C ALA A 112 12.22 -11.66 9.08
N SER A 113 12.05 -10.50 8.45
CA SER A 113 13.17 -9.61 8.13
C SER A 113 13.67 -8.86 9.37
N ALA A 114 14.93 -8.44 9.34
CA ALA A 114 15.49 -7.65 10.44
C ALA A 114 14.70 -6.37 10.68
N ASP A 115 14.27 -5.67 9.62
CA ASP A 115 13.52 -4.42 9.75
C ASP A 115 12.19 -4.60 10.50
N ASN A 116 11.45 -5.66 10.18
CA ASN A 116 10.19 -5.97 10.85
C ASN A 116 10.40 -6.35 12.32
N ILE A 117 11.37 -7.23 12.58
CA ILE A 117 11.67 -7.71 13.94
C ILE A 117 12.21 -6.56 14.80
N VAL A 118 13.16 -5.78 14.30
CA VAL A 118 13.74 -4.62 14.98
C VAL A 118 12.67 -3.56 15.27
N GLY A 119 11.79 -3.27 14.29
CA GLY A 119 10.67 -2.37 14.51
C GLY A 119 9.74 -2.82 15.64
N SER A 120 9.39 -4.10 15.66
CA SER A 120 8.57 -4.70 16.72
C SER A 120 9.27 -4.70 18.08
N LEU A 121 10.57 -4.98 18.12
CA LEU A 121 11.39 -4.92 19.33
C LEU A 121 11.40 -3.51 19.93
N ARG A 122 11.68 -2.49 19.10
CA ARG A 122 11.68 -1.09 19.56
C ARG A 122 10.35 -0.70 20.16
N THR A 123 9.25 -0.99 19.47
CA THR A 123 7.90 -0.73 19.97
C THR A 123 7.66 -1.43 21.32
N ALA A 124 8.07 -2.70 21.46
CA ALA A 124 7.92 -3.47 22.71
C ALA A 124 8.74 -2.89 23.87
N PHE A 125 9.92 -2.37 23.60
CA PHE A 125 10.78 -1.78 24.62
C PHE A 125 10.39 -0.34 24.98
N GLU A 126 9.93 0.45 24.03
CA GLU A 126 9.47 1.83 24.23
C GLU A 126 8.14 1.91 24.97
N GLU A 127 7.31 0.85 24.91
CA GLU A 127 6.01 0.82 25.60
C GLU A 127 6.17 0.86 27.13
N PRO A 128 5.67 1.90 27.81
CA PRO A 128 5.89 2.07 29.26
C PRO A 128 5.30 0.97 30.13
N ASN A 129 4.19 0.34 29.68
CA ASN A 129 3.49 -0.71 30.39
C ASN A 129 4.03 -2.10 30.11
N SER A 130 4.92 -2.25 29.15
CA SER A 130 5.62 -3.50 28.87
C SER A 130 6.71 -3.75 29.93
N VAL A 131 6.58 -4.81 30.70
CA VAL A 131 7.52 -5.15 31.78
C VAL A 131 8.57 -6.18 31.36
N ALA A 132 8.32 -6.91 30.28
CA ALA A 132 9.23 -7.90 29.71
C ALA A 132 8.88 -8.13 28.22
N VAL A 133 9.82 -8.70 27.48
CA VAL A 133 9.65 -9.05 26.07
C VAL A 133 9.83 -10.54 25.89
N ILE A 134 8.91 -11.20 25.19
CA ILE A 134 9.02 -12.59 24.77
C ILE A 134 9.25 -12.63 23.25
N LEU A 135 10.34 -13.27 22.85
CA LEU A 135 10.60 -13.63 21.46
C LEU A 135 10.05 -15.03 21.22
N ARG A 136 8.91 -15.14 20.54
CA ARG A 136 8.37 -16.45 20.14
C ARG A 136 8.97 -16.85 18.80
N ILE A 137 9.80 -17.89 18.84
CA ILE A 137 10.62 -18.28 17.70
C ILE A 137 10.12 -19.60 17.12
N ASN A 138 9.80 -19.59 15.83
CA ASN A 138 9.53 -20.78 15.04
C ASN A 138 10.16 -20.61 13.65
N SER A 139 11.49 -20.76 13.60
CA SER A 139 12.28 -20.40 12.41
C SER A 139 13.44 -21.35 12.20
N PRO A 140 13.67 -21.79 10.95
CA PRO A 140 14.86 -22.58 10.60
C PRO A 140 16.14 -21.73 10.52
N GLY A 141 16.04 -20.40 10.75
CA GLY A 141 17.11 -19.44 10.50
C GLY A 141 17.05 -18.86 9.10
N GLY A 142 18.19 -18.43 8.60
CA GLY A 142 18.30 -17.79 7.29
C GLY A 142 19.55 -16.94 7.18
N SER A 143 19.42 -15.70 6.68
CA SER A 143 20.52 -14.79 6.46
C SER A 143 21.28 -14.47 7.75
N PRO A 144 22.59 -14.73 7.82
CA PRO A 144 23.40 -14.37 8.98
C PRO A 144 23.44 -12.85 9.22
N VAL A 145 23.39 -12.05 8.17
CA VAL A 145 23.41 -10.59 8.27
C VAL A 145 22.12 -10.09 8.92
N GLN A 146 20.95 -10.56 8.46
CA GLN A 146 19.67 -10.20 9.06
C GLN A 146 19.59 -10.62 10.53
N SER A 147 20.06 -11.84 10.83
CA SER A 147 20.10 -12.35 12.22
C SER A 147 21.05 -11.55 13.10
N GLY A 148 22.18 -11.12 12.55
CA GLY A 148 23.14 -10.26 13.23
C GLY A 148 22.54 -8.90 13.62
N TYR A 149 21.84 -8.24 12.69
CA TYR A 149 21.18 -6.97 13.00
C TYR A 149 20.16 -7.10 14.14
N VAL A 150 19.37 -8.17 14.15
CA VAL A 150 18.42 -8.42 15.23
C VAL A 150 19.13 -8.70 16.55
N TYR A 151 20.18 -9.52 16.54
CA TYR A 151 21.00 -9.81 17.71
C TYR A 151 21.58 -8.55 18.33
N ASP A 152 22.23 -7.72 17.52
CA ASP A 152 22.87 -6.49 17.99
C ASP A 152 21.84 -5.51 18.54
N GLU A 153 20.67 -5.41 17.92
CA GLU A 153 19.60 -4.54 18.42
C GLU A 153 19.02 -5.04 19.75
N ILE A 154 18.83 -6.34 19.92
CA ILE A 154 18.40 -6.89 21.22
C ILE A 154 19.43 -6.54 22.30
N LYS A 155 20.72 -6.71 22.02
CA LYS A 155 21.79 -6.36 22.96
C LYS A 155 21.77 -4.88 23.32
N ARG A 156 21.63 -4.00 22.32
CA ARG A 156 21.52 -2.56 22.51
C ARG A 156 20.32 -2.19 23.38
N LEU A 157 19.14 -2.72 23.09
CA LEU A 157 17.91 -2.44 23.84
C LEU A 157 17.99 -2.95 25.29
N ARG A 158 18.61 -4.09 25.53
CA ARG A 158 18.84 -4.61 26.90
C ARG A 158 19.80 -3.72 27.70
N GLU A 159 20.77 -3.08 27.07
CA GLU A 159 21.63 -2.09 27.72
C GLU A 159 20.90 -0.80 28.03
N GLU A 160 20.01 -0.36 27.14
CA GLU A 160 19.20 0.86 27.30
C GLU A 160 18.06 0.69 28.32
N TYR A 161 17.47 -0.51 28.41
CA TYR A 161 16.35 -0.84 29.31
C TYR A 161 16.68 -2.05 30.20
N PRO A 162 17.61 -1.93 31.16
CA PRO A 162 18.10 -3.06 31.94
C PRO A 162 17.06 -3.75 32.83
N GLU A 163 15.98 -3.06 33.14
CA GLU A 163 14.85 -3.59 33.91
C GLU A 163 13.92 -4.50 33.10
N LYS A 164 13.92 -4.39 31.74
CA LYS A 164 13.07 -5.19 30.85
C LYS A 164 13.80 -6.45 30.42
N LYS A 165 13.38 -7.59 30.94
CA LYS A 165 13.95 -8.88 30.58
C LYS A 165 13.44 -9.37 29.23
N VAL A 166 14.33 -10.03 28.49
CA VAL A 166 14.02 -10.66 27.19
C VAL A 166 14.09 -12.18 27.34
N TYR A 167 13.02 -12.85 26.99
CA TYR A 167 12.92 -14.30 27.01
C TYR A 167 12.73 -14.82 25.60
N ALA A 168 13.56 -15.76 25.16
CA ALA A 168 13.37 -16.46 23.89
C ALA A 168 12.60 -17.75 24.14
N VAL A 169 11.47 -17.94 23.46
CA VAL A 169 10.65 -19.16 23.56
C VAL A 169 10.63 -19.82 22.19
N ILE A 170 11.29 -20.96 22.08
CA ILE A 170 11.36 -21.75 20.87
C ILE A 170 10.16 -22.72 20.83
N SER A 171 9.31 -22.59 19.81
CA SER A 171 8.17 -23.47 19.61
C SER A 171 8.62 -24.83 19.03
N ASP A 172 8.56 -24.98 17.69
CA ASP A 172 8.98 -26.22 17.03
C ASP A 172 10.45 -26.19 16.62
N ILE A 173 10.88 -25.04 16.04
CA ILE A 173 12.21 -24.86 15.47
C ILE A 173 12.81 -23.51 15.89
N GLY A 174 14.06 -23.55 16.30
CA GLY A 174 14.91 -22.39 16.56
C GLY A 174 16.34 -22.70 16.16
N ALA A 175 16.60 -22.69 14.85
CA ALA A 175 17.85 -23.19 14.30
C ALA A 175 18.65 -22.08 13.58
N SER A 176 19.98 -22.26 13.53
CA SER A 176 20.91 -21.38 12.80
C SER A 176 20.74 -19.90 13.19
N GLY A 177 20.42 -19.00 12.24
CA GLY A 177 20.19 -17.59 12.52
C GLY A 177 19.11 -17.29 13.58
N ALA A 178 18.09 -18.14 13.69
CA ALA A 178 17.06 -18.01 14.72
C ALA A 178 17.61 -18.31 16.13
N TYR A 179 18.47 -19.32 16.25
CA TYR A 179 19.18 -19.60 17.50
C TYR A 179 20.18 -18.48 17.84
N TYR A 180 20.82 -17.91 16.81
CA TYR A 180 21.73 -16.77 17.02
C TYR A 180 20.96 -15.57 17.62
N ILE A 181 19.76 -15.28 17.13
CA ILE A 181 18.90 -14.25 17.72
C ILE A 181 18.50 -14.63 19.16
N ALA A 182 18.09 -15.87 19.38
CA ALA A 182 17.71 -16.34 20.71
C ALA A 182 18.85 -16.19 21.75
N ALA A 183 20.11 -16.34 21.34
CA ALA A 183 21.28 -16.19 22.20
C ALA A 183 21.48 -14.73 22.69
N ALA A 184 20.82 -13.75 22.13
CA ALA A 184 20.82 -12.38 22.65
C ALA A 184 19.85 -12.17 23.83
N ALA A 185 18.92 -13.09 24.08
CA ALA A 185 17.99 -13.04 25.21
C ALA A 185 18.64 -13.26 26.56
N ASP A 186 17.93 -12.97 27.64
CA ASP A 186 18.38 -13.28 29.00
C ASP A 186 18.28 -14.79 29.27
N GLU A 187 17.20 -15.41 28.81
CA GLU A 187 16.95 -16.84 28.98
C GLU A 187 16.29 -17.43 27.74
N ILE A 188 16.59 -18.69 27.46
CA ILE A 188 16.03 -19.45 26.33
C ILE A 188 15.21 -20.60 26.84
N TYR A 189 13.97 -20.69 26.43
CA TYR A 189 13.06 -21.78 26.73
C TYR A 189 12.75 -22.57 25.46
N ALA A 190 12.88 -23.88 25.52
CA ALA A 190 12.55 -24.77 24.44
C ALA A 190 11.85 -26.03 24.94
N ASN A 191 10.96 -26.60 24.17
CA ASN A 191 10.42 -27.92 24.45
C ASN A 191 11.51 -28.98 24.16
N ARG A 192 11.49 -30.09 24.93
CA ARG A 192 12.42 -31.20 24.70
C ARG A 192 12.36 -31.81 23.30
N ALA A 193 11.26 -31.57 22.55
CA ALA A 193 11.07 -32.01 21.16
C ALA A 193 11.39 -30.94 20.15
N SER A 194 11.70 -29.70 20.57
CA SER A 194 12.04 -28.61 19.63
C SER A 194 13.39 -28.90 18.98
N LEU A 195 13.49 -28.55 17.71
CA LEU A 195 14.76 -28.57 16.96
C LEU A 195 15.54 -27.29 17.24
N VAL A 196 16.65 -27.42 17.95
CA VAL A 196 17.46 -26.28 18.39
C VAL A 196 18.92 -26.50 17.98
N GLY A 197 19.62 -25.44 17.61
CA GLY A 197 21.03 -25.50 17.23
C GLY A 197 21.28 -25.21 15.77
N SER A 198 21.86 -26.14 15.03
CA SER A 198 22.29 -25.92 13.64
C SER A 198 23.21 -24.67 13.52
N ILE A 199 24.15 -24.55 14.45
CA ILE A 199 25.06 -23.40 14.56
C ILE A 199 26.15 -23.55 13.50
N GLY A 200 26.09 -22.76 12.45
CA GLY A 200 27.09 -22.78 11.38
C GLY A 200 26.54 -22.40 10.02
N VAL A 201 27.44 -22.29 9.06
CA VAL A 201 27.13 -22.07 7.64
C VAL A 201 27.52 -23.30 6.86
N VAL A 202 26.61 -23.82 6.06
CA VAL A 202 26.87 -24.98 5.20
C VAL A 202 26.81 -24.48 3.74
N ALA A 203 27.85 -24.80 2.98
CA ALA A 203 27.88 -24.59 1.55
C ALA A 203 28.06 -25.96 0.86
N GLY A 204 27.14 -26.31 0.01
CA GLY A 204 27.21 -27.51 -0.82
C GLY A 204 27.52 -27.15 -2.28
N GLY A 205 28.31 -28.01 -2.93
CA GLY A 205 28.63 -27.85 -4.35
C GLY A 205 29.10 -29.18 -4.96
N PHE A 206 29.16 -29.20 -6.27
CA PHE A 206 29.70 -30.34 -7.01
C PHE A 206 31.16 -30.07 -7.36
N GLY A 207 32.06 -31.02 -7.05
CA GLY A 207 33.44 -30.98 -7.49
C GLY A 207 33.57 -31.64 -8.87
N PHE A 208 34.05 -30.87 -9.84
CA PHE A 208 34.28 -31.34 -11.21
C PHE A 208 35.79 -31.44 -11.55
N THR A 209 36.67 -31.34 -10.56
CA THR A 209 38.13 -31.32 -10.77
C THR A 209 38.65 -32.51 -11.54
N GLU A 210 38.26 -33.72 -11.16
CA GLU A 210 38.68 -34.93 -11.88
C GLU A 210 38.11 -35.04 -13.28
N VAL A 211 36.87 -34.54 -13.49
CA VAL A 211 36.28 -34.55 -14.84
C VAL A 211 36.98 -33.53 -15.73
N MET A 212 37.30 -32.34 -15.21
CA MET A 212 38.05 -31.32 -15.94
C MET A 212 39.43 -31.84 -16.34
N GLU A 213 40.15 -32.51 -15.44
CA GLU A 213 41.44 -33.09 -15.71
C GLU A 213 41.34 -34.17 -16.82
N LYS A 214 40.33 -35.02 -16.77
CA LYS A 214 40.09 -36.08 -17.80
C LYS A 214 39.79 -35.54 -19.17
N ILE A 215 39.22 -34.34 -19.27
CA ILE A 215 38.89 -33.68 -20.55
C ILE A 215 39.95 -32.59 -20.92
N GLY A 216 41.06 -32.53 -20.18
CA GLY A 216 42.17 -31.61 -20.48
C GLY A 216 41.88 -30.14 -20.21
N VAL A 217 40.98 -29.82 -19.27
CA VAL A 217 40.65 -28.45 -18.87
C VAL A 217 41.37 -28.11 -17.57
N ASP A 218 42.33 -27.21 -17.63
CA ASP A 218 43.05 -26.69 -16.47
C ASP A 218 42.43 -25.39 -15.98
N ARG A 219 42.11 -25.32 -14.70
CA ARG A 219 41.71 -24.06 -14.05
C ARG A 219 42.96 -23.23 -13.72
N ARG A 220 43.13 -22.11 -14.38
CA ARG A 220 44.15 -21.11 -14.05
C ARG A 220 43.54 -20.00 -13.20
N LEU A 221 44.12 -19.72 -12.03
CA LEU A 221 43.76 -18.60 -11.14
C LEU A 221 44.62 -17.40 -11.45
#